data_40e7e1ed1ef1a3073cf3370b971f6193
#
_entry.id   40e7e1ed1ef1a3073cf3370b971f6193
#
_cell.length_a   1.000
_cell.length_b   1.000
_cell.length_c   1.000
_cell.angle_alpha   90.00
_cell.angle_beta   90.00
_cell.angle_gamma   90.00
#
_symmetry.space_group_name_H-M   'P 1'
#
loop_
_entity.id
_entity.type
_entity.pdbx_description
1 polymer ?
#
loop_
_entity_poly.entity_id
_entity_poly.type
_entity_poly.pdbx_seq_one_letter_code
_entity_poly.pdbx_strand_id
1 'polypeptide(L)'
;YAKADGSFLEEVVFPSNNPNGIGLSPDGNTLYAAETYTCRLMKFAVTAPGKVAPDAGPGGPGIPLYRPAGYKFFDSLGVEAGGNICVATIGECGISVISPAGELVEFVATDDIFTTNICWGGEDMMDAYITCSGTGRLVKTRWARPGLALTY
;
A
#
# COMPACT_ATOMS: atom_id res chain seq x y z
N TYR A 1 8.47 9.31 9.80
CA TYR A 1 9.16 10.20 8.84
C TYR A 1 10.62 10.34 9.22
N ALA A 2 11.49 10.23 8.25
CA ALA A 2 12.92 10.42 8.44
C ALA A 2 13.48 11.31 7.33
N LYS A 3 14.52 12.09 7.65
CA LYS A 3 15.34 12.72 6.62
C LYS A 3 16.30 11.69 6.03
N ALA A 4 16.62 11.85 4.73
CA ALA A 4 17.49 10.91 4.01
C ALA A 4 18.90 10.81 4.59
N ASP A 5 19.39 11.86 5.24
CA ASP A 5 20.71 11.91 5.92
C ASP A 5 20.69 11.29 7.34
N GLY A 6 19.53 10.81 7.80
CA GLY A 6 19.36 10.23 9.13
C GLY A 6 19.38 11.23 10.28
N SER A 7 19.45 12.53 10.01
CA SER A 7 19.54 13.57 11.04
C SER A 7 18.25 13.79 11.83
N PHE A 8 17.14 13.24 11.36
CA PHE A 8 15.82 13.40 11.96
C PHE A 8 14.95 12.17 11.75
N LEU A 9 14.28 11.75 12.81
CA LEU A 9 13.27 10.69 12.81
C LEU A 9 12.09 11.12 13.70
N GLU A 10 10.88 11.01 13.21
CA GLU A 10 9.66 11.35 13.93
C GLU A 10 8.58 10.29 13.71
N GLU A 11 7.88 9.90 14.76
CA GLU A 11 6.67 9.11 14.68
C GLU A 11 5.53 9.99 14.14
N VAL A 12 4.85 9.53 13.09
CA VAL A 12 3.81 10.30 12.39
C VAL A 12 2.41 9.89 12.82
N VAL A 13 2.23 8.59 13.07
CA VAL A 13 0.93 7.98 13.40
C VAL A 13 1.08 7.01 14.56
N PHE A 14 0.32 7.26 15.63
CA PHE A 14 0.17 6.35 16.77
C PHE A 14 -1.21 6.57 17.42
N PRO A 15 -1.94 5.51 17.82
CA PRO A 15 -1.63 4.09 17.59
C PRO A 15 -1.93 3.61 16.17
N SER A 16 -1.27 2.53 15.74
CA SER A 16 -1.56 1.81 14.50
C SER A 16 -1.56 0.30 14.76
N ASN A 17 -2.34 -0.47 14.00
CA ASN A 17 -2.50 -1.91 14.21
C ASN A 17 -1.70 -2.72 13.18
N ASN A 18 -0.51 -3.18 13.56
CA ASN A 18 0.37 -3.96 12.68
C ASN A 18 0.51 -3.33 11.28
N PRO A 19 0.99 -2.07 11.20
CA PRO A 19 1.23 -1.42 9.93
C PRO A 19 2.28 -2.19 9.14
N ASN A 20 2.02 -2.42 7.85
CA ASN A 20 2.88 -3.16 6.95
C ASN A 20 3.18 -2.31 5.70
N GLY A 21 2.40 -2.44 4.62
CA GLY A 21 2.58 -1.63 3.43
C GLY A 21 2.36 -0.14 3.67
N ILE A 22 3.19 0.70 3.05
CA ILE A 22 3.07 2.15 3.11
C ILE A 22 3.31 2.76 1.72
N GLY A 23 2.58 3.81 1.37
CA GLY A 23 2.75 4.54 0.11
C GLY A 23 2.08 5.90 0.12
N LEU A 24 2.50 6.76 -0.77
CA LEU A 24 1.90 8.08 -0.98
C LEU A 24 1.07 8.11 -2.25
N SER A 25 0.01 8.92 -2.26
CA SER A 25 -0.68 9.28 -3.49
C SER A 25 0.25 9.98 -4.48
N PRO A 26 -0.04 10.00 -5.80
CA PRO A 26 0.82 10.63 -6.79
C PRO A 26 1.09 12.11 -6.53
N ASP A 27 0.18 12.82 -5.90
CA ASP A 27 0.32 14.22 -5.50
C ASP A 27 0.98 14.43 -4.12
N GLY A 28 1.30 13.33 -3.42
CA GLY A 28 1.91 13.36 -2.08
C GLY A 28 0.99 13.80 -0.95
N ASN A 29 -0.29 14.07 -1.22
CA ASN A 29 -1.21 14.64 -0.23
C ASN A 29 -1.94 13.60 0.62
N THR A 30 -1.83 12.33 0.26
CA THR A 30 -2.42 11.21 1.02
C THR A 30 -1.37 10.15 1.30
N LEU A 31 -1.24 9.78 2.56
CA LEU A 31 -0.47 8.62 3.00
C LEU A 31 -1.43 7.42 3.13
N TYR A 32 -1.06 6.30 2.54
CA TYR A 32 -1.76 5.04 2.69
C TYR A 32 -0.95 4.09 3.57
N ALA A 33 -1.62 3.32 4.42
CA ALA A 33 -1.01 2.26 5.19
C ALA A 33 -1.91 1.03 5.24
N ALA A 34 -1.34 -0.13 4.94
CA ALA A 34 -2.00 -1.41 5.08
C ALA A 34 -1.80 -1.94 6.50
N GLU A 35 -2.88 -2.32 7.16
CA GLU A 35 -2.85 -2.98 8.46
C GLU A 35 -3.16 -4.48 8.29
N THR A 36 -2.21 -5.33 8.69
CA THR A 36 -2.30 -6.77 8.42
C THR A 36 -3.46 -7.43 9.18
N TYR A 37 -3.47 -7.36 10.50
CA TYR A 37 -4.43 -8.13 11.29
C TYR A 37 -5.83 -7.51 11.37
N THR A 38 -5.96 -6.23 11.19
CA THR A 38 -7.27 -5.58 11.11
C THR A 38 -7.87 -5.65 9.70
N CYS A 39 -7.09 -6.14 8.72
CA CYS A 39 -7.49 -6.24 7.32
C CYS A 39 -8.01 -4.90 6.76
N ARG A 40 -7.31 -3.81 7.05
CA ARG A 40 -7.71 -2.46 6.64
C ARG A 40 -6.64 -1.80 5.78
N LEU A 41 -7.07 -1.10 4.77
CA LEU A 41 -6.26 -0.07 4.11
C LEU A 41 -6.67 1.27 4.70
N MET A 42 -5.74 1.95 5.33
CA MET A 42 -5.94 3.25 5.97
C MET A 42 -5.47 4.38 5.06
N LYS A 43 -6.08 5.56 5.17
CA LYS A 43 -5.60 6.79 4.54
C LYS A 43 -5.47 7.91 5.56
N PHE A 44 -4.47 8.76 5.36
CA PHE A 44 -4.16 9.91 6.20
C PHE A 44 -3.89 11.11 5.30
N ALA A 45 -4.55 12.24 5.56
CA ALA A 45 -4.26 13.47 4.83
C ALA A 45 -2.90 14.04 5.30
N VAL A 46 -1.97 14.20 4.37
CA VAL A 46 -0.64 14.80 4.64
C VAL A 46 -0.78 16.31 4.65
N THR A 47 -0.35 16.96 5.72
CA THR A 47 -0.43 18.41 5.88
C THR A 47 0.93 19.10 5.72
N ALA A 48 2.01 18.37 5.97
CA ALA A 48 3.39 18.78 5.74
C ALA A 48 4.29 17.53 5.79
N PRO A 49 5.58 17.61 5.39
CA PRO A 49 6.52 16.52 5.56
C PRO A 49 6.55 16.01 7.01
N GLY A 50 6.26 14.73 7.20
CA GLY A 50 6.16 14.10 8.51
C GLY A 50 4.92 14.46 9.33
N LYS A 51 3.92 15.11 8.76
CA LYS A 51 2.70 15.50 9.45
C LYS A 51 1.46 15.04 8.71
N VAL A 52 0.54 14.45 9.44
CA VAL A 52 -0.81 14.14 8.94
C VAL A 52 -1.85 14.95 9.71
N ALA A 53 -3.02 15.12 9.09
CA ALA A 53 -4.13 15.79 9.75
C ALA A 53 -4.50 15.07 11.06
N PRO A 54 -4.82 15.81 12.13
CA PRO A 54 -5.34 15.21 13.35
C PRO A 54 -6.63 14.45 13.03
N ASP A 55 -6.89 13.45 13.83
CA ASP A 55 -7.99 12.52 13.64
C ASP A 55 -9.36 13.21 13.62
N ALA A 56 -10.24 12.75 12.75
CA ALA A 56 -11.60 13.23 12.62
C ALA A 56 -12.64 12.34 13.33
N GLY A 57 -12.22 11.33 14.12
CA GLY A 57 -13.19 10.40 14.70
C GLY A 57 -12.67 9.56 15.87
N PRO A 58 -13.54 8.76 16.50
CA PRO A 58 -13.23 7.98 17.70
C PRO A 58 -12.37 6.73 17.45
N GLY A 59 -11.87 6.53 16.25
CA GLY A 59 -11.15 5.31 15.84
C GLY A 59 -9.62 5.40 15.85
N GLY A 60 -9.04 6.51 16.25
CA GLY A 60 -7.60 6.78 16.13
C GLY A 60 -7.25 7.53 14.84
N PRO A 61 -5.98 7.84 14.61
CA PRO A 61 -5.58 8.65 13.47
C PRO A 61 -5.86 7.93 12.13
N GLY A 62 -6.32 8.70 11.15
CA GLY A 62 -6.64 8.23 9.81
C GLY A 62 -8.05 7.70 9.64
N ILE A 63 -8.39 7.44 8.39
CA ILE A 63 -9.71 6.96 7.98
C ILE A 63 -9.55 5.61 7.28
N PRO A 64 -10.32 4.57 7.63
CA PRO A 64 -10.36 3.35 6.84
C PRO A 64 -10.84 3.65 5.43
N LEU A 65 -9.95 3.45 4.43
CA LEU A 65 -10.28 3.62 3.03
C LEU A 65 -11.00 2.40 2.49
N TYR A 66 -10.51 1.21 2.82
CA TYR A 66 -11.07 -0.04 2.36
C TYR A 66 -10.91 -1.14 3.41
N ARG A 67 -11.94 -1.98 3.50
CA ARG A 67 -11.93 -3.22 4.28
C ARG A 67 -12.62 -4.31 3.48
N PRO A 68 -11.93 -5.41 3.16
CA PRO A 68 -12.53 -6.53 2.46
C PRO A 68 -13.56 -7.25 3.32
N ALA A 69 -14.46 -7.99 2.70
CA ALA A 69 -15.30 -8.96 3.40
C ALA A 69 -14.42 -10.13 3.87
N GLY A 70 -14.60 -10.55 5.10
CA GLY A 70 -13.81 -11.63 5.72
C GLY A 70 -12.40 -11.21 6.12
N TYR A 71 -11.59 -12.21 6.48
CA TYR A 71 -10.18 -12.01 6.86
C TYR A 71 -9.29 -12.14 5.62
N LYS A 72 -8.80 -11.01 5.13
CA LYS A 72 -7.85 -10.90 4.02
C LYS A 72 -6.66 -10.10 4.51
N PHE A 73 -5.61 -10.78 4.92
CA PHE A 73 -4.45 -10.15 5.52
C PHE A 73 -3.69 -9.31 4.49
N PHE A 74 -3.70 -8.02 4.67
CA PHE A 74 -2.94 -7.09 3.87
C PHE A 74 -1.47 -7.07 4.29
N ASP A 75 -0.58 -7.09 3.29
CA ASP A 75 0.86 -7.01 3.49
C ASP A 75 1.40 -5.71 2.89
N SER A 76 2.47 -5.74 2.15
CA SER A 76 3.02 -4.55 1.50
C SER A 76 2.13 -4.01 0.39
N LEU A 77 2.36 -2.78 0.00
CA LEU A 77 1.62 -2.12 -1.06
C LEU A 77 2.52 -1.30 -1.99
N GLY A 78 2.03 -1.08 -3.20
CA GLY A 78 2.55 -0.09 -4.13
C GLY A 78 1.40 0.75 -4.67
N VAL A 79 1.72 1.92 -5.25
CA VAL A 79 0.72 2.84 -5.81
C VAL A 79 0.91 2.92 -7.32
N GLU A 80 -0.18 2.86 -8.09
CA GLU A 80 -0.15 3.12 -9.54
C GLU A 80 -0.06 4.63 -9.82
N ALA A 81 0.49 5.00 -10.97
CA ALA A 81 0.58 6.40 -11.39
C ALA A 81 -0.80 7.09 -11.46
N GLY A 82 -1.86 6.32 -11.73
CA GLY A 82 -3.24 6.78 -11.71
C GLY A 82 -3.86 6.87 -10.30
N GLY A 83 -3.12 6.51 -9.26
CA GLY A 83 -3.52 6.63 -7.85
C GLY A 83 -4.17 5.39 -7.24
N ASN A 84 -4.40 4.30 -7.97
CA ASN A 84 -4.86 3.06 -7.35
C ASN A 84 -3.80 2.49 -6.41
N ILE A 85 -4.24 1.87 -5.33
CA ILE A 85 -3.39 1.24 -4.32
C ILE A 85 -3.44 -0.27 -4.54
N CYS A 86 -2.29 -0.86 -4.85
CA CYS A 86 -2.12 -2.29 -5.09
C CYS A 86 -1.59 -2.95 -3.82
N VAL A 87 -2.44 -3.66 -3.10
CA VAL A 87 -2.11 -4.26 -1.80
C VAL A 87 -1.93 -5.76 -1.96
N ALA A 88 -0.77 -6.26 -1.57
CA ALA A 88 -0.53 -7.70 -1.49
C ALA A 88 -1.44 -8.31 -0.43
N THR A 89 -2.16 -9.39 -0.81
CA THR A 89 -3.23 -9.97 0.00
C THR A 89 -2.90 -11.43 0.30
N ILE A 90 -2.33 -11.66 1.47
CA ILE A 90 -1.94 -12.97 1.99
C ILE A 90 -3.19 -13.83 2.20
N GLY A 91 -3.10 -15.11 1.85
CA GLY A 91 -4.19 -16.07 1.97
C GLY A 91 -5.14 -16.08 0.78
N GLU A 92 -5.31 -14.96 0.09
CA GLU A 92 -6.11 -14.86 -1.13
C GLU A 92 -5.27 -15.10 -2.41
N CYS A 93 -3.94 -15.21 -2.26
CA CYS A 93 -3.01 -15.47 -3.36
C CYS A 93 -3.05 -14.38 -4.45
N GLY A 94 -2.84 -13.11 -4.10
CA GLY A 94 -2.85 -12.07 -5.12
C GLY A 94 -2.70 -10.64 -4.65
N ILE A 95 -2.95 -9.73 -5.57
CA ILE A 95 -2.90 -8.29 -5.37
C ILE A 95 -4.31 -7.70 -5.48
N SER A 96 -4.77 -7.06 -4.41
CA SER A 96 -6.01 -6.28 -4.41
C SER A 96 -5.72 -4.87 -4.94
N VAL A 97 -6.36 -4.46 -6.02
CA VAL A 97 -6.25 -3.11 -6.59
C VAL A 97 -7.43 -2.28 -6.10
N ILE A 98 -7.15 -1.25 -5.32
CA ILE A 98 -8.15 -0.43 -4.62
C ILE A 98 -8.06 1.00 -5.13
N SER A 99 -9.20 1.59 -5.50
CA SER A 99 -9.26 2.98 -5.96
C SER A 99 -9.04 3.98 -4.81
N PRO A 100 -8.66 5.25 -5.09
CA PRO A 100 -8.62 6.32 -4.09
C PRO A 100 -9.97 6.58 -3.41
N ALA A 101 -11.08 6.15 -4.04
CA ALA A 101 -12.43 6.22 -3.47
C ALA A 101 -12.75 5.07 -2.49
N GLY A 102 -11.88 4.04 -2.43
CA GLY A 102 -12.07 2.89 -1.55
C GLY A 102 -12.88 1.75 -2.17
N GLU A 103 -12.84 1.61 -3.47
CA GLU A 103 -13.52 0.54 -4.20
C GLU A 103 -12.49 -0.50 -4.67
N LEU A 104 -12.82 -1.79 -4.58
CA LEU A 104 -12.02 -2.85 -5.19
C LEU A 104 -12.23 -2.79 -6.71
N VAL A 105 -11.22 -2.33 -7.43
CA VAL A 105 -11.23 -2.20 -8.89
C VAL A 105 -10.95 -3.54 -9.57
N GLU A 106 -9.99 -4.28 -9.02
CA GLU A 106 -9.50 -5.52 -9.61
C GLU A 106 -8.84 -6.39 -8.54
N PHE A 107 -8.85 -7.69 -8.73
CA PHE A 107 -8.00 -8.61 -8.00
C PHE A 107 -7.14 -9.41 -8.99
N VAL A 108 -5.83 -9.28 -8.89
CA VAL A 108 -4.88 -9.98 -9.75
C VAL A 108 -4.33 -11.20 -8.98
N ALA A 109 -4.81 -12.38 -9.38
CA ALA A 109 -4.42 -13.62 -8.73
C ALA A 109 -2.96 -13.99 -9.03
N THR A 110 -2.30 -14.55 -8.04
CA THR A 110 -1.04 -15.28 -8.14
C THR A 110 -1.28 -16.74 -7.78
N ASP A 111 -0.24 -17.56 -7.85
CA ASP A 111 -0.30 -18.97 -7.40
C ASP A 111 0.41 -19.17 -6.05
N ASP A 112 0.56 -18.12 -5.25
CA ASP A 112 1.28 -18.15 -3.98
C ASP A 112 0.45 -17.57 -2.84
N ILE A 113 0.24 -18.38 -1.80
CA ILE A 113 -0.54 -17.99 -0.62
C ILE A 113 0.09 -16.82 0.16
N PHE A 114 1.41 -16.64 0.05
CA PHE A 114 2.16 -15.53 0.64
C PHE A 114 2.64 -14.57 -0.44
N THR A 115 1.69 -14.01 -1.21
CA THR A 115 1.95 -12.85 -2.05
C THR A 115 2.14 -11.64 -1.14
N THR A 116 3.35 -11.08 -1.11
CA THR A 116 3.76 -10.16 -0.03
C THR A 116 4.08 -8.73 -0.47
N ASN A 117 4.42 -8.50 -1.73
CA ASN A 117 4.73 -7.15 -2.21
C ASN A 117 4.56 -7.02 -3.72
N ILE A 118 4.43 -5.78 -4.20
CA ILE A 118 4.47 -5.40 -5.61
C ILE A 118 5.24 -4.10 -5.79
N CYS A 119 6.05 -4.03 -6.84
CA CYS A 119 6.65 -2.79 -7.32
C CYS A 119 6.73 -2.80 -8.85
N TRP A 120 7.05 -1.67 -9.44
CA TRP A 120 7.13 -1.54 -10.90
C TRP A 120 8.47 -1.02 -11.36
N GLY A 121 8.79 -1.33 -12.61
CA GLY A 121 9.97 -0.86 -13.32
C GLY A 121 9.77 -0.92 -14.84
N GLY A 122 10.88 -0.84 -15.57
CA GLY A 122 10.86 -0.69 -17.02
C GLY A 122 10.69 0.78 -17.43
N GLU A 123 10.91 1.07 -18.72
CA GLU A 123 10.87 2.45 -19.24
C GLU A 123 9.49 3.11 -19.07
N ASP A 124 8.43 2.30 -19.14
CA ASP A 124 7.03 2.76 -19.03
C ASP A 124 6.38 2.44 -17.67
N MET A 125 7.15 1.95 -16.71
CA MET A 125 6.68 1.58 -15.38
C MET A 125 5.53 0.54 -15.38
N MET A 126 5.45 -0.31 -16.41
CA MET A 126 4.41 -1.36 -16.51
C MET A 126 4.95 -2.77 -16.28
N ASP A 127 6.22 -2.95 -16.03
CA ASP A 127 6.79 -4.23 -15.60
C ASP A 127 6.59 -4.37 -14.09
N ALA A 128 5.59 -5.16 -13.67
CA ALA A 128 5.35 -5.42 -12.26
C ALA A 128 6.23 -6.58 -11.76
N TYR A 129 6.81 -6.39 -10.58
CA TYR A 129 7.59 -7.40 -9.86
C TYR A 129 6.87 -7.72 -8.55
N ILE A 130 6.56 -8.99 -8.35
CA ILE A 130 5.75 -9.46 -7.23
C ILE A 130 6.54 -10.49 -6.43
N THR A 131 6.62 -10.31 -5.12
CA THR A 131 7.24 -11.29 -4.23
C THR A 131 6.24 -12.35 -3.80
N CYS A 132 6.59 -13.60 -4.05
CA CYS A 132 5.83 -14.81 -3.74
C CYS A 132 6.61 -15.60 -2.68
N SER A 133 6.41 -15.24 -1.40
CA SER A 133 7.25 -15.72 -0.29
C SER A 133 6.99 -17.18 0.09
N GLY A 134 5.79 -17.72 -0.19
CA GLY A 134 5.45 -19.11 0.09
C GLY A 134 6.26 -20.10 -0.74
N THR A 135 6.57 -19.74 -1.98
CA THR A 135 7.36 -20.56 -2.91
C THR A 135 8.78 -20.02 -3.15
N GLY A 136 9.14 -18.90 -2.50
CA GLY A 136 10.46 -18.29 -2.63
C GLY A 136 10.72 -17.70 -4.02
N ARG A 137 9.70 -17.18 -4.71
CA ARG A 137 9.83 -16.66 -6.08
C ARG A 137 9.69 -15.14 -6.12
N LEU A 138 10.41 -14.55 -7.07
CA LEU A 138 10.16 -13.21 -7.59
C LEU A 138 9.54 -13.37 -8.98
N VAL A 139 8.31 -12.91 -9.15
CA VAL A 139 7.55 -13.01 -10.39
C VAL A 139 7.58 -11.68 -11.11
N LYS A 140 7.82 -11.68 -12.41
CA LYS A 140 7.67 -10.53 -13.29
C LYS A 140 6.46 -10.74 -14.19
N THR A 141 5.63 -9.73 -14.32
CA THR A 141 4.49 -9.75 -15.25
C THR A 141 4.27 -8.37 -15.85
N ARG A 142 3.54 -8.32 -16.96
CA ARG A 142 3.11 -7.05 -17.53
C ARG A 142 1.84 -6.59 -16.82
N TRP A 143 1.92 -5.42 -16.20
CA TRP A 143 0.78 -4.81 -15.50
C TRP A 143 -0.07 -3.98 -16.45
N ALA A 144 -1.36 -3.84 -16.18
CA ALA A 144 -2.30 -3.15 -17.06
C ALA A 144 -2.14 -1.61 -17.02
N ARG A 145 -1.56 -1.08 -15.95
CA ARG A 145 -1.42 0.35 -15.68
C ARG A 145 -0.02 0.65 -15.14
N PRO A 146 0.55 1.83 -15.44
CA PRO A 146 1.89 2.15 -14.93
C PRO A 146 1.89 2.31 -13.40
N GLY A 147 2.94 1.81 -12.75
CA GLY A 147 3.23 2.11 -11.36
C GLY A 147 3.71 3.55 -11.18
N LEU A 148 3.56 4.08 -9.98
CA LEU A 148 4.10 5.38 -9.62
C LEU A 148 5.63 5.30 -9.53
N ALA A 149 6.33 6.13 -10.27
CA ALA A 149 7.77 6.27 -10.16
C ALA A 149 8.12 6.87 -8.79
N LEU A 150 8.96 6.16 -8.04
CA LEU A 150 9.43 6.64 -6.75
C LEU A 150 10.57 7.63 -6.95
N THR A 151 10.53 8.73 -6.20
CA THR A 151 11.65 9.71 -6.15
C THR A 151 12.61 9.26 -5.05
N TYR A 152 13.83 8.91 -5.46
CA TYR A 152 14.94 8.59 -4.56
C TYR A 152 15.88 9.78 -4.43
#